data_1400fbc5cc90b9881bc59c867e4bb0de
#
_entry.id   1400fbc5cc90b9881bc59c867e4bb0de
#
_cell.length_a   1.000
_cell.length_b   1.000
_cell.length_c   1.000
_cell.angle_alpha   90.00
_cell.angle_beta   90.00
_cell.angle_gamma   90.00
#
_symmetry.space_group_name_H-M   'P 1'
#
loop_
_entity.id
_entity.type
_entity.pdbx_description
1 polymer ?
#
loop_
_entity_poly.entity_id
_entity_poly.type
_entity_poly.pdbx_seq_one_letter_code
_entity_poly.pdbx_strand_id
1 'polypeptide(L)'
;MTNKIGAVFAAALVWLMAAAVPVWGHHGSAAFDAGKQVAMKGTVTQWTWANPHCFLSYDVKDDSGNVTHWVVETSNPPDMINRGWSKGMFKPGDEVSVTVEPVKNGKPVGRLLDVVLPNGKTMHSASPARGPAN
;
A
#
# COMPACT_ATOMS: atom_id res chain seq x y z
N MET A 1 47.65 34.48 -5.84
CA MET A 1 47.39 33.09 -6.34
C MET A 1 46.12 32.60 -5.68
N THR A 2 45.02 32.58 -6.38
CA THR A 2 43.73 32.10 -5.87
C THR A 2 43.79 30.60 -5.83
N ASN A 3 43.57 30.02 -4.63
CA ASN A 3 43.57 28.57 -4.38
C ASN A 3 42.41 27.87 -5.12
N LYS A 4 42.68 27.49 -6.36
CA LYS A 4 41.74 26.71 -7.19
C LYS A 4 41.35 25.35 -6.54
N ILE A 5 42.19 24.84 -5.64
CA ILE A 5 41.94 23.62 -4.88
C ILE A 5 40.79 23.78 -3.88
N GLY A 6 40.69 24.92 -3.18
CA GLY A 6 39.61 25.18 -2.24
C GLY A 6 38.24 25.31 -2.89
N ALA A 7 38.17 25.84 -4.11
CA ALA A 7 36.93 25.98 -4.85
C ALA A 7 36.38 24.62 -5.33
N VAL A 8 37.27 23.69 -5.70
CA VAL A 8 36.86 22.32 -6.13
C VAL A 8 36.30 21.51 -4.96
N PHE A 9 36.88 21.62 -3.76
CA PHE A 9 36.35 20.95 -2.56
C PHE A 9 35.03 21.53 -2.11
N ALA A 10 34.83 22.86 -2.20
CA ALA A 10 33.54 23.48 -1.86
C ALA A 10 32.42 23.06 -2.85
N ALA A 11 32.71 22.95 -4.13
CA ALA A 11 31.75 22.50 -5.15
C ALA A 11 31.37 21.03 -4.96
N ALA A 12 32.34 20.17 -4.60
CA ALA A 12 32.10 18.77 -4.36
C ALA A 12 31.20 18.53 -3.12
N LEU A 13 31.36 19.33 -2.05
CA LEU A 13 30.52 19.24 -0.86
C LEU A 13 29.07 19.67 -1.13
N VAL A 14 28.87 20.71 -1.97
CA VAL A 14 27.50 21.15 -2.36
C VAL A 14 26.78 20.12 -3.21
N TRP A 15 27.51 19.43 -4.09
CA TRP A 15 26.93 18.33 -4.89
C TRP A 15 26.58 17.10 -4.05
N LEU A 16 27.33 16.81 -2.99
CA LEU A 16 27.03 15.69 -2.09
C LEU A 16 25.76 15.95 -1.24
N MET A 17 25.46 17.20 -0.92
CA MET A 17 24.24 17.57 -0.18
C MET A 17 22.99 17.61 -1.05
N ALA A 18 23.12 17.80 -2.37
CA ALA A 18 21.98 17.79 -3.30
C ALA A 18 21.45 16.36 -3.62
N ALA A 19 22.20 15.34 -3.26
CA ALA A 19 21.80 13.94 -3.50
C ALA A 19 21.01 13.29 -2.34
N ALA A 20 20.67 14.04 -1.29
CA ALA A 20 19.73 13.60 -0.27
C ALA A 20 18.29 13.72 -0.78
N VAL A 21 17.93 12.95 -1.82
CA VAL A 21 16.53 12.65 -2.12
C VAL A 21 15.96 11.98 -0.86
N PRO A 22 14.86 12.49 -0.29
CA PRO A 22 14.18 11.76 0.76
C PRO A 22 13.78 10.41 0.18
N VAL A 23 14.50 9.35 0.55
CA VAL A 23 14.03 7.99 0.36
C VAL A 23 12.76 7.92 1.22
N TRP A 24 11.61 7.99 0.58
CA TRP A 24 10.34 7.66 1.19
C TRP A 24 10.47 6.19 1.55
N GLY A 25 10.99 5.95 2.77
CA GLY A 25 11.21 4.62 3.28
C GLY A 25 9.90 3.88 3.19
N HIS A 26 9.93 2.68 2.63
CA HIS A 26 8.85 1.72 2.72
C HIS A 26 8.33 1.76 4.14
N HIS A 27 7.04 2.06 4.31
CA HIS A 27 6.39 1.99 5.61
C HIS A 27 6.56 0.56 6.10
N GLY A 28 7.58 0.33 6.92
CA GLY A 28 7.80 -0.96 7.54
C GLY A 28 6.55 -1.37 8.31
N SER A 29 6.40 -2.65 8.63
CA SER A 29 5.24 -3.18 9.38
C SER A 29 4.91 -2.38 10.66
N ALA A 30 5.85 -1.61 11.20
CA ALA A 30 5.66 -0.70 12.33
C ALA A 30 4.70 0.49 12.05
N ALA A 31 4.45 0.84 10.79
CA ALA A 31 3.53 1.94 10.42
C ALA A 31 2.06 1.53 10.54
N PHE A 32 1.76 0.24 10.48
CA PHE A 32 0.40 -0.28 10.61
C PHE A 32 0.02 -0.47 12.08
N ASP A 33 -1.27 -0.32 12.36
CA ASP A 33 -1.87 -0.54 13.68
C ASP A 33 -2.17 -2.03 13.84
N ALA A 34 -1.13 -2.78 14.18
CA ALA A 34 -1.18 -4.23 14.26
C ALA A 34 -2.30 -4.72 15.19
N GLY A 35 -3.15 -5.59 14.67
CA GLY A 35 -4.31 -6.13 15.40
C GLY A 35 -5.58 -5.29 15.28
N LYS A 36 -5.52 -4.06 14.75
CA LYS A 36 -6.72 -3.30 14.39
C LYS A 36 -7.17 -3.69 12.99
N GLN A 37 -8.40 -4.14 12.87
CA GLN A 37 -9.01 -4.49 11.59
C GLN A 37 -10.25 -3.65 11.37
N VAL A 38 -10.37 -3.08 10.17
CA VAL A 38 -11.54 -2.29 9.77
C VAL A 38 -12.09 -2.87 8.47
N ALA A 39 -13.38 -3.22 8.48
CA ALA A 39 -14.08 -3.69 7.30
C ALA A 39 -14.92 -2.53 6.72
N MET A 40 -14.76 -2.28 5.42
CA MET A 40 -15.42 -1.19 4.72
C MET A 40 -15.97 -1.67 3.39
N LYS A 41 -17.17 -1.22 3.06
CA LYS A 41 -17.72 -1.35 1.70
C LYS A 41 -17.27 -0.17 0.86
N GLY A 42 -16.91 -0.42 -0.39
CA GLY A 42 -16.50 0.64 -1.29
C GLY A 42 -16.52 0.23 -2.74
N THR A 43 -16.29 1.21 -3.59
CA THR A 43 -16.25 1.06 -5.04
C THR A 43 -14.82 1.15 -5.53
N VAL A 44 -14.34 0.14 -6.24
CA VAL A 44 -12.98 0.11 -6.80
C VAL A 44 -12.80 1.27 -7.77
N THR A 45 -11.70 2.00 -7.60
CA THR A 45 -11.25 3.04 -8.54
C THR A 45 -10.05 2.60 -9.36
N GLN A 46 -9.13 1.81 -8.75
CA GLN A 46 -7.95 1.32 -9.44
C GLN A 46 -7.41 0.04 -8.80
N TRP A 47 -6.93 -0.87 -9.64
CA TRP A 47 -6.12 -2.01 -9.24
C TRP A 47 -4.73 -1.90 -9.88
N THR A 48 -3.70 -1.65 -9.07
CA THR A 48 -2.31 -1.53 -9.51
C THR A 48 -1.60 -2.85 -9.29
N TRP A 49 -1.20 -3.49 -10.39
CA TRP A 49 -0.48 -4.75 -10.40
C TRP A 49 0.98 -4.52 -10.73
N ALA A 50 1.81 -4.31 -9.70
CA ALA A 50 3.20 -3.88 -9.86
C ALA A 50 4.12 -4.43 -8.76
N ASN A 51 5.42 -4.44 -9.03
CA ASN A 51 6.46 -4.65 -8.01
C ASN A 51 6.85 -3.30 -7.37
N PRO A 52 7.23 -3.29 -6.10
CA PRO A 52 7.32 -4.43 -5.16
C PRO A 52 5.97 -4.80 -4.52
N HIS A 53 4.93 -4.01 -4.68
CA HIS A 53 3.61 -4.23 -4.08
C HIS A 53 2.49 -3.94 -5.07
N CYS A 54 1.41 -4.75 -4.99
CA CYS A 54 0.15 -4.41 -5.62
C CYS A 54 -0.69 -3.51 -4.70
N PHE A 55 -1.53 -2.65 -5.28
CA PHE A 55 -2.38 -1.72 -4.53
C PHE A 55 -3.81 -1.76 -5.03
N LEU A 56 -4.75 -1.82 -4.10
CA LEU A 56 -6.17 -1.61 -4.38
C LEU A 56 -6.57 -0.23 -3.90
N SER A 57 -7.09 0.59 -4.83
CA SER A 57 -7.68 1.90 -4.54
C SER A 57 -9.19 1.80 -4.66
N TYR A 58 -9.91 2.35 -3.69
CA TYR A 58 -11.38 2.31 -3.66
C TYR A 58 -11.94 3.47 -2.86
N ASP A 59 -13.15 3.86 -3.20
CA ASP A 59 -13.89 4.95 -2.55
C ASP A 59 -14.88 4.37 -1.55
N VAL A 60 -14.85 4.88 -0.32
CA VAL A 60 -15.77 4.56 0.76
C VAL A 60 -16.69 5.75 0.96
N LYS A 61 -18.01 5.54 0.87
CA LYS A 61 -19.01 6.55 1.12
C LYS A 61 -19.59 6.36 2.52
N ASP A 62 -19.59 7.41 3.31
CA ASP A 62 -20.24 7.42 4.62
C ASP A 62 -21.76 7.66 4.52
N ASP A 63 -22.46 7.54 5.66
CA ASP A 63 -23.91 7.72 5.72
C ASP A 63 -24.37 9.15 5.35
N SER A 64 -23.46 10.12 5.46
CA SER A 64 -23.70 11.53 5.08
C SER A 64 -23.43 11.79 3.60
N GLY A 65 -22.88 10.79 2.88
CA GLY A 65 -22.54 10.89 1.47
C GLY A 65 -21.13 11.40 1.19
N ASN A 66 -20.31 11.65 2.21
CA ASN A 66 -18.91 12.01 2.00
C ASN A 66 -18.12 10.80 1.51
N VAL A 67 -17.22 11.03 0.57
CA VAL A 67 -16.37 10.00 -0.02
C VAL A 67 -14.95 10.12 0.53
N THR A 68 -14.42 9.00 1.02
CA THR A 68 -13.02 8.87 1.42
C THR A 68 -12.32 7.90 0.47
N HIS A 69 -11.25 8.37 -0.16
CA HIS A 69 -10.43 7.54 -1.06
C HIS A 69 -9.40 6.76 -0.25
N TRP A 70 -9.51 5.43 -0.27
CA TRP A 70 -8.61 4.51 0.38
C TRP A 70 -7.62 3.89 -0.59
N VAL A 71 -6.37 3.72 -0.13
CA VAL A 71 -5.33 2.97 -0.84
C VAL A 71 -4.77 1.91 0.10
N VAL A 72 -4.86 0.65 -0.31
CA VAL A 72 -4.37 -0.47 0.50
C VAL A 72 -3.35 -1.29 -0.26
N GLU A 73 -2.24 -1.61 0.42
CA GLU A 73 -1.17 -2.39 -0.15
C GLU A 73 -1.36 -3.89 0.10
N THR A 74 -0.84 -4.68 -0.83
CA THR A 74 -0.73 -6.13 -0.70
C THR A 74 0.72 -6.56 -0.95
N SER A 75 0.95 -7.84 -1.27
CA SER A 75 2.26 -8.35 -1.65
C SER A 75 2.58 -8.10 -3.14
N ASN A 76 3.72 -8.60 -3.59
CA ASN A 76 4.16 -8.55 -4.99
C ASN A 76 3.33 -9.47 -5.90
N PRO A 77 3.34 -9.25 -7.23
CA PRO A 77 2.57 -10.06 -8.17
C PRO A 77 2.80 -11.58 -8.08
N PRO A 78 4.04 -12.10 -8.02
CA PRO A 78 4.25 -13.55 -7.90
C PRO A 78 3.59 -14.16 -6.67
N ASP A 79 3.69 -13.47 -5.52
CA ASP A 79 3.10 -13.93 -4.27
C ASP A 79 1.56 -13.88 -4.32
N MET A 80 1.00 -12.84 -4.94
CA MET A 80 -0.43 -12.71 -5.12
C MET A 80 -0.99 -13.78 -6.07
N ILE A 81 -0.28 -14.13 -7.15
CA ILE A 81 -0.66 -15.24 -8.06
C ILE A 81 -0.76 -16.55 -7.28
N ASN A 82 0.23 -16.85 -6.43
CA ASN A 82 0.22 -18.07 -5.59
C ASN A 82 -0.98 -18.15 -4.65
N ARG A 83 -1.62 -17.02 -4.35
CA ARG A 83 -2.84 -16.91 -3.53
C ARG A 83 -4.12 -16.82 -4.36
N GLY A 84 -4.03 -17.02 -5.66
CA GLY A 84 -5.16 -17.01 -6.57
C GLY A 84 -5.62 -15.63 -7.05
N TRP A 85 -4.80 -14.59 -6.85
CA TRP A 85 -5.07 -13.25 -7.36
C TRP A 85 -4.57 -13.10 -8.79
N SER A 86 -5.11 -12.13 -9.53
CA SER A 86 -4.70 -11.85 -10.90
C SER A 86 -4.74 -10.35 -11.22
N LYS A 87 -4.00 -9.97 -12.26
CA LYS A 87 -3.98 -8.59 -12.77
C LYS A 87 -5.36 -8.09 -13.18
N GLY A 88 -6.21 -8.96 -13.70
CA GLY A 88 -7.56 -8.62 -14.18
C GLY A 88 -8.68 -8.81 -13.16
N MET A 89 -8.35 -9.00 -11.87
CA MET A 89 -9.34 -9.35 -10.85
C MET A 89 -10.35 -8.26 -10.56
N PHE A 90 -9.94 -6.99 -10.66
CA PHE A 90 -10.78 -5.84 -10.36
C PHE A 90 -10.89 -4.91 -11.57
N LYS A 91 -12.05 -4.27 -11.66
CA LYS A 91 -12.34 -3.19 -12.61
C LYS A 91 -12.85 -1.97 -11.85
N PRO A 92 -12.55 -0.74 -12.30
CA PRO A 92 -13.19 0.45 -11.77
C PRO A 92 -14.72 0.28 -11.79
N GLY A 93 -15.37 0.61 -10.66
CA GLY A 93 -16.82 0.43 -10.48
C GLY A 93 -17.23 -0.85 -9.76
N ASP A 94 -16.32 -1.82 -9.55
CA ASP A 94 -16.63 -3.02 -8.78
C ASP A 94 -16.96 -2.66 -7.33
N GLU A 95 -18.07 -3.18 -6.80
CA GLU A 95 -18.44 -3.07 -5.40
C GLU A 95 -17.78 -4.17 -4.60
N VAL A 96 -17.02 -3.79 -3.57
CA VAL A 96 -16.24 -4.71 -2.73
C VAL A 96 -16.43 -4.42 -1.26
N SER A 97 -16.22 -5.44 -0.41
CA SER A 97 -15.99 -5.24 1.02
C SER A 97 -14.54 -5.55 1.33
N VAL A 98 -13.82 -4.57 1.85
CA VAL A 98 -12.37 -4.67 2.09
C VAL A 98 -12.10 -4.65 3.57
N THR A 99 -11.37 -5.64 4.07
CA THR A 99 -10.86 -5.67 5.43
C THR A 99 -9.40 -5.24 5.42
N VAL A 100 -9.09 -4.21 6.19
CA VAL A 100 -7.76 -3.59 6.22
C VAL A 100 -7.19 -3.52 7.63
N GLU A 101 -5.89 -3.55 7.73
CA GLU A 101 -5.10 -3.12 8.87
C GLU A 101 -4.64 -1.68 8.58
N PRO A 102 -5.23 -0.65 9.23
CA PRO A 102 -4.96 0.73 8.88
C PRO A 102 -3.60 1.19 9.39
N VAL A 103 -3.07 2.29 8.85
CA VAL A 103 -1.91 2.95 9.43
C VAL A 103 -2.28 3.71 10.71
N LYS A 104 -1.33 3.80 11.65
CA LYS A 104 -1.53 4.42 12.98
C LYS A 104 -1.85 5.92 12.94
N ASN A 105 -1.45 6.61 11.87
CA ASN A 105 -1.58 8.06 11.74
C ASN A 105 -2.96 8.53 11.26
N GLY A 106 -3.93 7.62 11.10
CA GLY A 106 -5.31 7.94 10.71
C GLY A 106 -5.53 8.28 9.24
N LYS A 107 -4.49 8.21 8.38
CA LYS A 107 -4.67 8.39 6.93
C LYS A 107 -5.47 7.22 6.35
N PRO A 108 -6.22 7.41 5.23
CA PRO A 108 -6.96 6.35 4.56
C PRO A 108 -6.04 5.43 3.74
N VAL A 109 -5.10 4.83 4.43
CA VAL A 109 -4.10 3.92 3.90
C VAL A 109 -4.00 2.72 4.83
N GLY A 110 -3.78 1.54 4.28
CA GLY A 110 -3.66 0.33 5.09
C GLY A 110 -3.04 -0.84 4.35
N ARG A 111 -2.93 -1.94 5.08
CA ARG A 111 -2.59 -3.24 4.50
C ARG A 111 -3.88 -4.00 4.24
N LEU A 112 -4.04 -4.53 3.03
CA LEU A 112 -5.17 -5.37 2.67
C LEU A 112 -5.04 -6.72 3.36
N LEU A 113 -6.07 -7.11 4.10
CA LEU A 113 -6.17 -8.44 4.70
C LEU A 113 -7.07 -9.33 3.84
N ASP A 114 -8.31 -8.91 3.62
CA ASP A 114 -9.30 -9.67 2.86
C ASP A 114 -10.12 -8.74 1.95
N VAL A 115 -10.64 -9.30 0.87
CA VAL A 115 -11.63 -8.63 0.04
C VAL A 115 -12.74 -9.60 -0.35
N VAL A 116 -13.98 -9.18 -0.20
CA VAL A 116 -15.15 -9.86 -0.76
C VAL A 116 -15.45 -9.24 -2.11
N LEU A 117 -15.37 -10.05 -3.15
CA LEU A 117 -15.62 -9.67 -4.55
C LEU A 117 -17.13 -9.49 -4.80
N PRO A 118 -17.53 -8.84 -5.93
CA PRO A 118 -18.95 -8.68 -6.29
C PRO A 118 -19.75 -9.99 -6.36
N ASN A 119 -19.09 -11.10 -6.67
CA ASN A 119 -19.70 -12.43 -6.72
C ASN A 119 -19.80 -13.13 -5.34
N GLY A 120 -19.40 -12.45 -4.26
CA GLY A 120 -19.43 -12.99 -2.89
C GLY A 120 -18.21 -13.83 -2.51
N LYS A 121 -17.27 -14.07 -3.42
CA LYS A 121 -16.04 -14.81 -3.10
C LYS A 121 -15.10 -13.95 -2.25
N THR A 122 -14.59 -14.53 -1.16
CA THR A 122 -13.55 -13.89 -0.35
C THR A 122 -12.17 -14.25 -0.85
N MET A 123 -11.33 -13.24 -1.02
CA MET A 123 -9.91 -13.38 -1.34
C MET A 123 -9.06 -12.91 -0.16
N HIS A 124 -8.06 -13.71 0.22
CA HIS A 124 -7.14 -13.40 1.32
C HIS A 124 -5.82 -12.87 0.78
N SER A 125 -5.38 -11.73 1.25
CA SER A 125 -4.10 -11.11 0.86
C SER A 125 -2.92 -11.69 1.63
N ALA A 126 -3.12 -12.07 2.89
CA ALA A 126 -2.10 -12.76 3.68
C ALA A 126 -2.28 -14.29 3.58
N SER A 127 -1.18 -15.03 3.64
CA SER A 127 -1.29 -16.46 3.94
C SER A 127 -1.91 -16.61 5.32
N PRO A 128 -2.83 -17.57 5.54
CA PRO A 128 -3.31 -17.85 6.87
C PRO A 128 -2.10 -18.08 7.78
N ALA A 129 -2.11 -17.41 8.94
CA ALA A 129 -1.04 -17.58 9.91
C ALA A 129 -0.82 -19.08 10.10
N ARG A 130 0.39 -19.54 9.87
CA ARG A 130 0.75 -20.94 10.16
C ARG A 130 0.46 -21.14 11.64
N GLY A 131 -0.56 -21.92 11.95
CA GLY A 131 -0.86 -22.28 13.33
C GLY A 131 0.41 -22.80 14.03
N PRO A 132 0.48 -22.75 15.37
CA PRO A 132 1.64 -23.25 16.09
C PRO A 132 1.93 -24.66 15.60
N ALA A 133 3.17 -24.90 15.20
CA ALA A 133 3.64 -26.24 14.86
C ALA A 133 3.51 -27.10 16.12
N ASN A 134 2.60 -28.08 16.09
CA ASN A 134 2.53 -29.12 17.12
C ASN A 134 3.78 -30.01 17.04
#